data_e504a5648e29ea204f96c3620dc7dd75
#
_entry.id   e504a5648e29ea204f96c3620dc7dd75
#
_cell.length_a   1.000
_cell.length_b   1.000
_cell.length_c   1.000
_cell.angle_alpha   90.00
_cell.angle_beta   90.00
_cell.angle_gamma   90.00
#
_symmetry.space_group_name_H-M   'P 1'
#
loop_
_entity.id
_entity.type
_entity.pdbx_description
1 polymer ?
#
loop_
_entity_poly.entity_id
_entity_poly.type
_entity_poly.pdbx_seq_one_letter_code
_entity_poly.pdbx_strand_id
1 'polypeptide(L)'
;ERAEAANAGTALLNAGDGRSNHPTQGLLDMLTLRQAKGADFSRLKVAIVGDVKHSRVARSDLHALRTLGAGEGRSIDIRVCAPASLLPDDGTLAGCTVTHDLDAALEGVDVAMMLRLQRERMEEGLVDSLDDYHRDYGLSIERLRRAAADAVVMHPGPMNRGVEITDEVADGESLQLVMGDKQCCGARGLENAAE
;
A
#
# COMPACT_ATOMS: atom_id res chain seq x y z
N GLU A 1 10.85 -18.14 16.42
CA GLU A 1 12.16 -18.59 16.96
C GLU A 1 12.03 -19.56 18.13
N ARG A 2 11.19 -19.31 19.16
CA ARG A 2 11.01 -20.24 20.29
C ARG A 2 10.28 -21.54 19.93
N ALA A 3 9.36 -21.52 18.96
CA ALA A 3 8.62 -22.70 18.54
C ALA A 3 9.42 -23.58 17.59
N GLU A 4 10.31 -23.01 16.77
CA GLU A 4 11.24 -23.76 15.90
C GLU A 4 12.25 -24.56 16.71
N ALA A 5 12.73 -24.04 17.83
CA ALA A 5 13.66 -24.74 18.70
C ALA A 5 13.01 -25.93 19.46
N ALA A 6 11.67 -25.92 19.61
CA ALA A 6 10.95 -26.94 20.36
C ALA A 6 10.39 -28.09 19.49
N ASN A 7 10.33 -27.92 18.15
CA ASN A 7 9.66 -28.91 17.29
C ASN A 7 10.24 -28.85 15.87
N ALA A 8 11.27 -29.64 15.62
CA ALA A 8 12.07 -29.66 14.38
C ALA A 8 11.30 -30.04 13.07
N GLY A 9 9.99 -30.08 13.07
CA GLY A 9 9.15 -30.35 11.90
C GLY A 9 7.97 -29.41 11.74
N THR A 10 7.82 -28.40 12.61
CA THR A 10 6.69 -27.48 12.55
C THR A 10 7.06 -26.23 11.75
N ALA A 11 6.37 -25.97 10.66
CA ALA A 11 6.47 -24.71 9.93
C ALA A 11 5.58 -23.64 10.59
N LEU A 12 6.12 -22.44 10.80
CA LEU A 12 5.39 -21.30 11.32
C LEU A 12 5.23 -20.24 10.21
N LEU A 13 3.98 -19.86 9.95
CA LEU A 13 3.66 -18.77 9.04
C LEU A 13 3.16 -17.57 9.86
N ASN A 14 3.88 -16.45 9.78
CA ASN A 14 3.42 -15.21 10.37
C ASN A 14 2.35 -14.56 9.46
N ALA A 15 1.09 -14.66 9.88
CA ALA A 15 -0.06 -14.03 9.20
C ALA A 15 -0.35 -12.60 9.70
N GLY A 16 0.49 -12.06 10.55
CA GLY A 16 0.43 -10.71 11.09
C GLY A 16 0.69 -10.67 12.59
N ASP A 17 1.53 -9.73 13.01
CA ASP A 17 1.89 -9.52 14.41
C ASP A 17 1.64 -8.06 14.82
N GLY A 18 0.56 -7.81 15.52
CA GLY A 18 0.25 -6.51 16.08
C GLY A 18 0.36 -5.37 15.03
N ARG A 19 1.25 -4.41 15.29
CA ARG A 19 1.55 -3.27 14.41
C ARG A 19 2.82 -3.44 13.58
N SER A 20 3.55 -4.54 13.76
CA SER A 20 4.90 -4.70 13.23
C SER A 20 4.91 -5.22 11.80
N ASN A 21 4.30 -6.39 11.55
CA ASN A 21 4.42 -7.05 10.25
C ASN A 21 3.12 -7.75 9.82
N HIS A 22 2.96 -7.84 8.49
CA HIS A 22 1.97 -8.66 7.82
C HIS A 22 2.58 -9.33 6.59
N PRO A 23 3.50 -10.30 6.78
CA PRO A 23 4.30 -10.85 5.67
C PRO A 23 3.46 -11.48 4.56
N THR A 24 2.36 -12.17 4.92
CA THR A 24 1.45 -12.78 3.93
C THR A 24 0.76 -11.74 3.07
N GLN A 25 0.38 -10.58 3.62
CA GLN A 25 -0.18 -9.47 2.83
C GLN A 25 0.90 -8.86 1.93
N GLY A 26 2.08 -8.58 2.47
CA GLY A 26 3.18 -8.05 1.65
C GLY A 26 3.55 -8.96 0.48
N LEU A 27 3.56 -10.30 0.68
CA LEU A 27 3.78 -11.24 -0.41
C LEU A 27 2.64 -11.23 -1.45
N LEU A 28 1.39 -11.08 -1.00
CA LEU A 28 0.24 -10.97 -1.87
C LEU A 28 0.28 -9.69 -2.70
N ASP A 29 0.65 -8.57 -2.09
CA ASP A 29 0.84 -7.28 -2.75
C ASP A 29 1.95 -7.36 -3.82
N MET A 30 3.10 -7.98 -3.49
CA MET A 30 4.18 -8.18 -4.45
C MET A 30 3.78 -9.11 -5.61
N LEU A 31 2.99 -10.16 -5.33
CA LEU A 31 2.47 -11.03 -6.38
C LEU A 31 1.54 -10.26 -7.34
N THR A 32 0.66 -9.43 -6.80
CA THR A 32 -0.23 -8.57 -7.59
C THR A 32 0.57 -7.60 -8.46
N LEU A 33 1.58 -6.94 -7.90
CA LEU A 33 2.46 -6.05 -8.65
C LEU A 33 3.21 -6.80 -9.76
N ARG A 34 3.70 -8.00 -9.47
CA ARG A 34 4.38 -8.84 -10.47
C ARG A 34 3.46 -9.23 -11.62
N GLN A 35 2.20 -9.50 -11.35
CA GLN A 35 1.21 -9.82 -12.39
C GLN A 35 0.87 -8.60 -13.23
N ALA A 36 0.75 -7.42 -12.61
CA ALA A 36 0.35 -6.19 -13.29
C ALA A 36 1.52 -5.48 -14.01
N LYS A 37 2.73 -5.50 -13.44
CA LYS A 37 3.88 -4.70 -13.89
C LYS A 37 5.11 -5.53 -14.30
N GLY A 38 5.04 -6.85 -14.17
CA GLY A 38 6.17 -7.73 -14.47
C GLY A 38 7.10 -7.98 -13.27
N ALA A 39 8.18 -8.74 -13.52
CA ALA A 39 9.06 -9.23 -12.45
C ALA A 39 10.18 -8.26 -12.04
N ASP A 40 10.47 -7.25 -12.87
CA ASP A 40 11.54 -6.26 -12.59
C ASP A 40 11.00 -5.05 -11.83
N PHE A 41 11.15 -5.07 -10.53
CA PHE A 41 10.73 -3.98 -9.65
C PHE A 41 11.75 -2.84 -9.56
N SER A 42 12.96 -3.01 -10.06
CA SER A 42 14.03 -2.01 -9.95
C SER A 42 13.75 -0.70 -10.69
N ARG A 43 12.73 -0.69 -11.55
CA ARG A 43 12.32 0.49 -12.34
C ARG A 43 10.99 1.08 -11.88
N LEU A 44 10.30 0.42 -10.96
CA LEU A 44 9.00 0.87 -10.52
C LEU A 44 9.11 2.13 -9.66
N LYS A 45 8.13 3.01 -9.84
CA LYS A 45 7.87 4.16 -8.98
C LYS A 45 6.59 3.89 -8.22
N VAL A 46 6.68 3.81 -6.91
CA VAL A 46 5.57 3.43 -6.03
C VAL A 46 5.29 4.56 -5.05
N ALA A 47 4.04 5.03 -5.00
CA ALA A 47 3.57 5.92 -3.95
C ALA A 47 2.80 5.11 -2.91
N ILE A 48 3.16 5.25 -1.63
CA ILE A 48 2.42 4.71 -0.48
C ILE A 48 1.79 5.89 0.25
N VAL A 49 0.46 5.90 0.30
CA VAL A 49 -0.31 7.06 0.78
C VAL A 49 -1.16 6.68 1.98
N GLY A 50 -1.05 7.45 3.06
CA GLY A 50 -1.94 7.33 4.23
C GLY A 50 -1.23 6.98 5.54
N ASP A 51 -1.91 6.27 6.43
CA ASP A 51 -1.42 5.98 7.79
C ASP A 51 -0.28 4.93 7.77
N VAL A 52 0.91 5.35 7.43
CA VAL A 52 2.10 4.48 7.39
C VAL A 52 2.59 4.13 8.79
N LYS A 53 2.43 5.04 9.75
CA LYS A 53 2.90 4.87 11.14
C LYS A 53 2.30 3.64 11.81
N HIS A 54 1.01 3.40 11.56
CA HIS A 54 0.27 2.34 12.24
C HIS A 54 -0.05 1.14 11.30
N SER A 55 0.38 1.21 10.04
CA SER A 55 0.13 0.15 9.06
C SER A 55 1.23 -0.90 9.07
N ARG A 56 0.89 -2.08 9.60
CA ARG A 56 1.76 -3.27 9.46
C ARG A 56 1.94 -3.72 8.01
N VAL A 57 0.95 -3.44 7.16
CA VAL A 57 1.00 -3.73 5.72
C VAL A 57 2.07 -2.85 5.08
N ALA A 58 2.01 -1.53 5.28
CA ALA A 58 3.00 -0.61 4.74
C ALA A 58 4.44 -0.97 5.14
N ARG A 59 4.66 -1.44 6.38
CA ARG A 59 5.99 -1.90 6.84
C ARG A 59 6.47 -3.12 6.06
N SER A 60 5.59 -4.10 5.86
CA SER A 60 5.91 -5.31 5.10
C SER A 60 6.14 -5.01 3.63
N ASP A 61 5.32 -4.12 3.04
CA ASP A 61 5.46 -3.70 1.64
C ASP A 61 6.74 -2.93 1.41
N LEU A 62 7.09 -1.99 2.30
CA LEU A 62 8.37 -1.27 2.23
C LEU A 62 9.56 -2.22 2.26
N HIS A 63 9.52 -3.24 3.13
CA HIS A 63 10.56 -4.25 3.20
C HIS A 63 10.63 -5.09 1.92
N ALA A 64 9.50 -5.57 1.43
CA ALA A 64 9.41 -6.40 0.24
C ALA A 64 9.81 -5.63 -1.04
N LEU A 65 9.33 -4.40 -1.21
CA LEU A 65 9.66 -3.52 -2.34
C LEU A 65 11.16 -3.22 -2.38
N ARG A 66 11.79 -2.93 -1.25
CA ARG A 66 13.24 -2.71 -1.19
C ARG A 66 14.03 -3.97 -1.55
N THR A 67 13.57 -5.13 -1.05
CA THR A 67 14.23 -6.41 -1.30
C THR A 67 14.15 -6.80 -2.77
N LEU A 68 12.96 -6.68 -3.37
CA LEU A 68 12.71 -7.07 -4.76
C LEU A 68 13.13 -6.00 -5.77
N GLY A 69 13.12 -4.72 -5.36
CA GLY A 69 13.53 -3.59 -6.18
C GLY A 69 15.03 -3.30 -6.15
N ALA A 70 15.80 -4.04 -5.35
CA ALA A 70 17.26 -3.94 -5.36
C ALA A 70 17.81 -4.62 -6.61
N GLY A 71 18.41 -3.82 -7.50
CA GLY A 71 19.05 -4.30 -8.73
C GLY A 71 20.48 -3.76 -8.86
N GLU A 72 21.26 -4.28 -9.80
CA GLU A 72 22.63 -3.80 -10.07
C GLU A 72 22.62 -2.30 -10.47
N GLY A 73 23.01 -1.44 -9.51
CA GLY A 73 23.10 0.01 -9.71
C GLY A 73 21.76 0.74 -9.85
N ARG A 74 20.66 0.12 -9.48
CA ARG A 74 19.30 0.70 -9.50
C ARG A 74 18.58 0.39 -8.19
N SER A 75 17.69 1.28 -7.81
CA SER A 75 16.77 1.06 -6.69
C SER A 75 15.38 1.54 -7.10
N ILE A 76 14.38 0.84 -6.63
CA ILE A 76 12.97 1.25 -6.76
C ILE A 76 12.78 2.67 -6.19
N ASP A 77 11.98 3.50 -6.87
CA ASP A 77 11.57 4.82 -6.37
C ASP A 77 10.34 4.62 -5.47
N ILE A 78 10.53 4.75 -4.16
CA ILE A 78 9.44 4.65 -3.19
C ILE A 78 9.18 6.03 -2.60
N ARG A 79 7.97 6.53 -2.82
CA ARG A 79 7.47 7.77 -2.26
C ARG A 79 6.43 7.48 -1.19
N VAL A 80 6.52 8.20 -0.09
CA VAL A 80 5.57 8.07 1.03
C VAL A 80 4.90 9.42 1.24
N CYS A 81 3.55 9.42 1.21
CA CYS A 81 2.76 10.63 1.37
C CYS A 81 1.74 10.48 2.50
N ALA A 82 1.83 11.35 3.50
CA ALA A 82 0.91 11.38 4.63
C ALA A 82 1.03 12.69 5.41
N PRO A 83 0.05 13.03 6.29
CA PRO A 83 0.25 13.99 7.35
C PRO A 83 1.44 13.63 8.24
N ALA A 84 2.16 14.59 8.77
CA ALA A 84 3.32 14.35 9.63
C ALA A 84 3.00 13.46 10.85
N SER A 85 1.79 13.59 11.40
CA SER A 85 1.28 12.77 12.52
C SER A 85 1.16 11.27 12.21
N LEU A 86 1.00 10.92 10.93
CA LEU A 86 0.82 9.54 10.44
C LEU A 86 2.09 8.95 9.81
N LEU A 87 3.22 9.65 9.94
CA LEU A 87 4.53 9.14 9.51
C LEU A 87 5.30 8.52 10.68
N PRO A 88 5.96 7.37 10.50
CA PRO A 88 6.82 6.80 11.53
C PRO A 88 8.15 7.59 11.64
N ASP A 89 8.69 7.65 12.83
CA ASP A 89 9.95 8.30 13.20
C ASP A 89 11.06 7.30 13.60
N ASP A 90 10.84 6.03 13.33
CA ASP A 90 11.66 4.89 13.79
C ASP A 90 12.66 4.36 12.74
N GLY A 91 12.91 5.13 11.68
CA GLY A 91 13.80 4.74 10.57
C GLY A 91 13.14 3.86 9.50
N THR A 92 11.85 3.52 9.64
CA THR A 92 11.10 2.72 8.64
C THR A 92 11.15 3.36 7.24
N LEU A 93 11.21 4.68 7.15
CA LEU A 93 11.20 5.42 5.87
C LEU A 93 12.59 5.66 5.26
N ALA A 94 13.64 5.06 5.81
CA ALA A 94 14.99 5.22 5.25
C ALA A 94 15.03 4.82 3.76
N GLY A 95 15.56 5.70 2.91
CA GLY A 95 15.65 5.50 1.47
C GLY A 95 14.33 5.74 0.70
N CYS A 96 13.30 6.24 1.36
CA CYS A 96 12.07 6.71 0.69
C CYS A 96 12.11 8.23 0.51
N THR A 97 11.45 8.72 -0.53
CA THR A 97 11.12 10.15 -0.65
C THR A 97 9.84 10.42 0.13
N VAL A 98 9.93 11.26 1.16
CA VAL A 98 8.76 11.62 2.00
C VAL A 98 8.22 12.97 1.55
N THR A 99 6.91 13.06 1.36
CA THR A 99 6.20 14.28 1.01
C THR A 99 4.85 14.38 1.74
N HIS A 100 4.35 15.61 1.87
CA HIS A 100 2.99 15.89 2.38
C HIS A 100 2.05 16.32 1.26
N ASP A 101 2.55 16.40 0.02
CA ASP A 101 1.82 16.77 -1.17
C ASP A 101 1.49 15.51 -1.99
N LEU A 102 0.20 15.14 -2.04
CA LEU A 102 -0.26 13.96 -2.75
C LEU A 102 -0.04 14.09 -4.26
N ASP A 103 -0.22 15.27 -4.81
CA ASP A 103 -0.06 15.50 -6.24
C ASP A 103 1.40 15.29 -6.67
N ALA A 104 2.34 15.76 -5.85
CA ALA A 104 3.77 15.52 -6.06
C ALA A 104 4.15 14.04 -5.86
N ALA A 105 3.52 13.37 -4.90
CA ALA A 105 3.75 11.94 -4.67
C ALA A 105 3.32 11.08 -5.87
N LEU A 106 2.20 11.44 -6.51
CA LEU A 106 1.60 10.68 -7.60
C LEU A 106 2.26 10.94 -8.97
N GLU A 107 3.11 11.95 -9.11
CA GLU A 107 3.67 12.34 -10.41
C GLU A 107 4.46 11.21 -11.07
N GLY A 108 3.88 10.66 -12.15
CA GLY A 108 4.49 9.61 -12.97
C GLY A 108 4.75 8.29 -12.22
N VAL A 109 4.02 7.98 -11.14
CA VAL A 109 4.15 6.69 -10.46
C VAL A 109 3.47 5.57 -11.24
N ASP A 110 4.05 4.38 -11.16
CA ASP A 110 3.48 3.16 -11.75
C ASP A 110 2.45 2.51 -10.83
N VAL A 111 2.54 2.78 -9.52
CA VAL A 111 1.72 2.16 -8.49
C VAL A 111 1.35 3.19 -7.41
N ALA A 112 0.08 3.29 -7.09
CA ALA A 112 -0.42 4.04 -5.94
C ALA A 112 -1.02 3.06 -4.92
N MET A 113 -0.34 2.86 -3.78
CA MET A 113 -0.81 2.02 -2.67
C MET A 113 -1.50 2.91 -1.65
N MET A 114 -2.82 2.81 -1.58
CA MET A 114 -3.63 3.58 -0.63
C MET A 114 -3.82 2.80 0.66
N LEU A 115 -3.54 3.44 1.78
CA LEU A 115 -3.70 2.84 3.10
C LEU A 115 -5.00 3.31 3.75
N ARG A 116 -5.67 2.38 4.43
CA ARG A 116 -6.87 2.69 5.19
C ARG A 116 -6.57 3.67 6.32
N LEU A 117 -7.34 4.75 6.41
CA LEU A 117 -7.39 5.60 7.59
C LEU A 117 -8.30 4.98 8.66
N GLN A 118 -7.77 4.67 9.83
CA GLN A 118 -8.55 4.15 10.95
C GLN A 118 -9.24 5.31 11.68
N ARG A 119 -10.54 5.18 11.98
CA ARG A 119 -11.33 6.24 12.65
C ARG A 119 -10.80 6.59 14.04
N GLU A 120 -10.19 5.63 14.71
CA GLU A 120 -9.52 5.78 15.99
C GLU A 120 -8.43 6.87 15.96
N ARG A 121 -7.90 7.17 14.78
CA ARG A 121 -6.87 8.21 14.58
C ARG A 121 -7.43 9.63 14.76
N MET A 122 -8.72 9.82 14.49
CA MET A 122 -9.40 11.08 14.78
C MET A 122 -9.59 11.27 16.27
N GLU A 123 -9.98 10.22 16.99
CA GLU A 123 -10.14 10.24 18.45
C GLU A 123 -8.79 10.50 19.15
N GLU A 124 -7.68 10.07 18.55
CA GLU A 124 -6.32 10.36 19.01
C GLU A 124 -5.84 11.78 18.62
N GLY A 125 -6.64 12.57 17.87
CA GLY A 125 -6.27 13.92 17.39
C GLY A 125 -5.15 13.93 16.34
N LEU A 126 -4.93 12.82 15.64
CA LEU A 126 -3.88 12.70 14.62
C LEU A 126 -4.32 13.20 13.24
N VAL A 127 -5.62 13.40 13.04
CA VAL A 127 -6.23 13.95 11.84
C VAL A 127 -7.36 14.89 12.28
N ASP A 128 -7.40 16.09 11.74
CA ASP A 128 -8.35 17.13 12.13
C ASP A 128 -9.80 16.78 11.75
N SER A 129 -10.00 16.34 10.49
CA SER A 129 -11.30 15.84 10.03
C SER A 129 -11.13 14.88 8.86
N LEU A 130 -12.17 14.05 8.59
CA LEU A 130 -12.18 13.17 7.42
C LEU A 130 -12.26 13.96 6.10
N ASP A 131 -12.97 15.08 6.11
CA ASP A 131 -13.12 15.95 4.93
C ASP A 131 -11.79 16.63 4.57
N ASP A 132 -11.05 17.12 5.57
CA ASP A 132 -9.71 17.68 5.35
C ASP A 132 -8.74 16.61 4.87
N TYR A 133 -8.79 15.41 5.47
CA TYR A 133 -7.98 14.29 5.02
C TYR A 133 -8.31 13.90 3.56
N HIS A 134 -9.59 13.79 3.22
CA HIS A 134 -10.03 13.51 1.85
C HIS A 134 -9.53 14.57 0.87
N ARG A 135 -9.71 15.86 1.22
CA ARG A 135 -9.25 16.97 0.39
C ARG A 135 -7.76 16.90 0.11
N ASP A 136 -6.93 16.57 1.12
CA ASP A 136 -5.48 16.64 1.02
C ASP A 136 -4.85 15.32 0.57
N TYR A 137 -5.41 14.17 0.96
CA TYR A 137 -4.84 12.83 0.74
C TYR A 137 -5.77 11.84 0.04
N GLY A 138 -7.01 12.22 -0.25
CA GLY A 138 -7.96 11.36 -0.98
C GLY A 138 -7.57 11.20 -2.45
N LEU A 139 -7.53 9.96 -2.93
CA LEU A 139 -7.27 9.65 -4.33
C LEU A 139 -8.56 9.76 -5.14
N SER A 140 -8.58 10.72 -6.06
CA SER A 140 -9.63 10.92 -7.08
C SER A 140 -9.11 10.55 -8.46
N ILE A 141 -10.02 10.40 -9.43
CA ILE A 141 -9.64 10.19 -10.85
C ILE A 141 -8.79 11.35 -11.38
N GLU A 142 -9.07 12.59 -10.97
CA GLU A 142 -8.31 13.75 -11.39
C GLU A 142 -6.85 13.64 -10.92
N ARG A 143 -6.63 13.27 -9.65
CA ARG A 143 -5.29 13.06 -9.10
C ARG A 143 -4.60 11.85 -9.71
N LEU A 144 -5.34 10.76 -9.94
CA LEU A 144 -4.80 9.55 -10.55
C LEU A 144 -4.24 9.80 -11.96
N ARG A 145 -4.76 10.80 -12.70
CA ARG A 145 -4.22 11.19 -14.02
C ARG A 145 -2.78 11.71 -13.98
N ARG A 146 -2.24 12.05 -12.81
CA ARG A 146 -0.83 12.44 -12.64
C ARG A 146 0.11 11.24 -12.65
N ALA A 147 -0.41 10.07 -12.30
CA ALA A 147 0.32 8.82 -12.37
C ALA A 147 0.55 8.37 -13.82
N ALA A 148 1.33 7.34 -14.03
CA ALA A 148 1.50 6.72 -15.34
C ALA A 148 0.13 6.28 -15.92
N ALA A 149 -0.01 6.31 -17.25
CA ALA A 149 -1.28 6.00 -17.89
C ALA A 149 -1.79 4.57 -17.60
N ASP A 150 -0.87 3.66 -17.31
CA ASP A 150 -1.12 2.27 -16.92
C ASP A 150 -0.91 2.04 -15.41
N ALA A 151 -0.98 3.10 -14.60
CA ALA A 151 -0.79 3.01 -13.16
C ALA A 151 -1.82 2.08 -12.51
N VAL A 152 -1.36 1.32 -11.52
CA VAL A 152 -2.17 0.41 -10.72
C VAL A 152 -2.43 1.05 -9.37
N VAL A 153 -3.70 1.06 -8.96
CA VAL A 153 -4.10 1.47 -7.61
C VAL A 153 -4.28 0.22 -6.76
N MET A 154 -3.62 0.17 -5.60
CA MET A 154 -3.71 -0.94 -4.65
C MET A 154 -4.29 -0.47 -3.32
N HIS A 155 -5.05 -1.34 -2.67
CA HIS A 155 -5.58 -1.11 -1.34
C HIS A 155 -5.69 -2.44 -0.58
N PRO A 156 -5.14 -2.57 0.65
CA PRO A 156 -5.17 -3.84 1.38
C PRO A 156 -6.55 -4.21 1.92
N GLY A 157 -7.54 -3.29 1.82
CA GLY A 157 -8.89 -3.46 2.37
C GLY A 157 -8.94 -3.48 3.91
N PRO A 158 -10.15 -3.31 4.49
CA PRO A 158 -11.30 -2.67 3.85
C PRO A 158 -11.03 -1.19 3.57
N MET A 159 -11.65 -0.60 2.55
CA MET A 159 -11.49 0.82 2.22
C MET A 159 -12.60 1.69 2.82
N ASN A 160 -12.28 2.95 3.12
CA ASN A 160 -13.26 3.98 3.45
C ASN A 160 -13.48 4.85 2.20
N ARG A 161 -14.52 4.53 1.43
CA ARG A 161 -14.92 5.30 0.26
C ARG A 161 -15.26 6.73 0.65
N GLY A 162 -14.83 7.70 -0.15
CA GLY A 162 -14.98 9.12 0.17
C GLY A 162 -14.02 9.65 1.24
N VAL A 163 -13.05 8.84 1.69
CA VAL A 163 -11.99 9.26 2.61
C VAL A 163 -10.63 9.14 1.93
N GLU A 164 -10.02 7.95 1.89
CA GLU A 164 -8.74 7.75 1.22
C GLU A 164 -8.86 7.51 -0.29
N ILE A 165 -10.06 7.16 -0.78
CA ILE A 165 -10.31 6.87 -2.20
C ILE A 165 -11.76 7.25 -2.56
N THR A 166 -11.96 7.83 -3.75
CA THR A 166 -13.32 8.11 -4.27
C THR A 166 -13.99 6.86 -4.83
N ASP A 167 -15.32 6.90 -4.97
CA ASP A 167 -16.09 5.78 -5.54
C ASP A 167 -15.68 5.50 -6.99
N GLU A 168 -15.42 6.56 -7.77
CA GLU A 168 -15.03 6.40 -9.18
C GLU A 168 -13.68 5.67 -9.33
N VAL A 169 -12.74 5.92 -8.43
CA VAL A 169 -11.45 5.18 -8.44
C VAL A 169 -11.66 3.78 -7.89
N ALA A 170 -12.47 3.63 -6.84
CA ALA A 170 -12.72 2.34 -6.20
C ALA A 170 -13.44 1.34 -7.12
N ASP A 171 -14.28 1.82 -8.03
CA ASP A 171 -15.01 1.01 -9.00
C ASP A 171 -14.34 1.01 -10.40
N GLY A 172 -13.21 1.70 -10.55
CA GLY A 172 -12.45 1.82 -11.79
C GLY A 172 -11.59 0.58 -12.10
N GLU A 173 -11.25 0.41 -13.38
CA GLU A 173 -10.43 -0.72 -13.88
C GLU A 173 -8.98 -0.69 -13.37
N SER A 174 -8.48 0.48 -12.95
CA SER A 174 -7.12 0.63 -12.42
C SER A 174 -6.95 0.11 -11.00
N LEU A 175 -8.06 -0.17 -10.28
CA LEU A 175 -7.99 -0.65 -8.91
C LEU A 175 -7.73 -2.15 -8.85
N GLN A 176 -6.62 -2.53 -8.21
CA GLN A 176 -6.32 -3.89 -7.81
C GLN A 176 -6.56 -4.04 -6.30
N LEU A 177 -7.67 -4.65 -5.94
CA LEU A 177 -7.98 -4.96 -4.55
C LEU A 177 -7.23 -6.20 -4.12
N VAL A 178 -6.20 -6.01 -3.30
CA VAL A 178 -5.45 -7.11 -2.69
C VAL A 178 -6.03 -7.38 -1.32
N MET A 179 -7.13 -8.12 -1.27
CA MET A 179 -7.86 -8.37 -0.03
C MET A 179 -7.51 -9.73 0.57
N GLY A 180 -7.10 -9.70 1.84
CA GLY A 180 -7.03 -10.90 2.68
C GLY A 180 -8.40 -11.38 3.18
N ASP A 181 -9.50 -10.64 2.94
CA ASP A 181 -10.83 -11.00 3.40
C ASP A 181 -11.90 -10.75 2.31
N LYS A 182 -12.67 -11.79 1.97
CA LYS A 182 -13.62 -11.83 0.85
C LYS A 182 -14.90 -10.99 1.05
N GLN A 183 -14.98 -10.07 1.99
CA GLN A 183 -16.23 -9.46 2.41
C GLN A 183 -16.54 -8.07 1.85
N CYS A 184 -15.75 -7.50 0.97
CA CYS A 184 -16.06 -6.23 0.34
C CYS A 184 -15.92 -6.29 -1.18
N CYS A 185 -17.06 -6.22 -1.82
CA CYS A 185 -17.32 -5.74 -3.18
C CYS A 185 -17.18 -6.71 -4.33
N GLY A 186 -18.16 -6.58 -5.24
CA GLY A 186 -18.25 -7.21 -6.54
C GLY A 186 -16.96 -7.11 -7.36
N ALA A 187 -16.08 -8.05 -7.16
CA ALA A 187 -14.92 -8.25 -7.99
C ALA A 187 -15.39 -8.80 -9.34
N ARG A 188 -15.43 -7.98 -10.35
CA ARG A 188 -15.27 -8.47 -11.72
C ARG A 188 -13.76 -8.54 -11.99
N GLY A 189 -13.22 -9.72 -12.13
CA GLY A 189 -11.87 -9.86 -12.67
C GLY A 189 -10.96 -10.90 -12.05
N LEU A 190 -11.43 -12.12 -11.78
CA LEU A 190 -10.56 -13.29 -11.62
C LEU A 190 -11.13 -14.55 -12.31
N GLU A 191 -11.83 -14.38 -13.43
CA GLU A 191 -12.38 -15.52 -14.18
C GLU A 191 -11.56 -15.93 -15.41
N ASN A 192 -10.37 -15.36 -15.67
CA ASN A 192 -9.58 -15.71 -16.86
C ASN A 192 -8.14 -16.16 -16.54
N ALA A 193 -7.98 -17.06 -15.59
CA ALA A 193 -6.69 -17.76 -15.39
C ALA A 193 -6.87 -19.27 -15.33
N ALA A 194 -7.68 -19.81 -16.26
CA ALA A 194 -7.77 -21.25 -16.51
C ALA A 194 -8.12 -21.48 -17.99
N GLU A 195 -7.14 -21.35 -18.88
CA GLU A 195 -6.99 -22.07 -20.15
C GLU A 195 -5.50 -22.24 -20.45
#